data_bb4634908279a50f8a2d3da8abda8d6b
#
_entry.id   bb4634908279a50f8a2d3da8abda8d6b
#
_cell.length_a   1.000
_cell.length_b   1.000
_cell.length_c   1.000
_cell.angle_alpha   90.00
_cell.angle_beta   90.00
_cell.angle_gamma   90.00
#
_symmetry.space_group_name_H-M   'P 1'
#
loop_
_entity.id
_entity.type
_entity.pdbx_description
1 polymer ?
#
loop_
_entity_poly.entity_id
_entity_poly.type
_entity_poly.pdbx_seq_one_letter_code
_entity_poly.pdbx_strand_id
1 'polypeptide(L)'
;MSLKGKVALVTGSTSGIGLAIAQAFAAQGCSIMLNGFGDAAAIEKLRTDLAKQHGVKVEYNGADMSKSAEIAKLVATTQATLGSLDILVNNAGIQFVAPVESFPPEKWDAIIAINLSATFHAVHAALPAMKQKKWGRIINVASTHGLVASAHKVAYVAAKHGILGLTKVVGVECADTGVTCNAICPGWVLTPLVQKQIED
;
A
#
# COMPACT_ATOMS: atom_id res chain seq x y z
N MET A 1 -2.44 21.70 -6.96
CA MET A 1 -2.89 20.79 -8.04
C MET A 1 -4.09 20.04 -7.49
N SER A 2 -5.23 20.03 -8.17
CA SER A 2 -6.44 19.32 -7.70
C SER A 2 -6.31 17.84 -7.96
N LEU A 3 -6.72 17.00 -6.99
CA LEU A 3 -6.80 15.54 -7.14
C LEU A 3 -8.22 15.07 -7.53
N LYS A 4 -9.14 15.99 -7.71
CA LYS A 4 -10.52 15.70 -8.10
C LYS A 4 -10.56 14.88 -9.39
N GLY A 5 -11.29 13.78 -9.39
CA GLY A 5 -11.43 12.87 -10.51
C GLY A 5 -10.26 11.90 -10.72
N LYS A 6 -9.22 11.94 -9.88
CA LYS A 6 -8.17 10.92 -9.85
C LYS A 6 -8.65 9.65 -9.15
N VAL A 7 -8.01 8.54 -9.45
CA VAL A 7 -8.30 7.23 -8.84
C VAL A 7 -7.09 6.77 -8.02
N ALA A 8 -7.31 6.47 -6.75
CA ALA A 8 -6.29 5.95 -5.85
C ALA A 8 -6.61 4.50 -5.42
N LEU A 9 -5.63 3.62 -5.57
CA LEU A 9 -5.60 2.31 -4.93
C LEU A 9 -4.71 2.40 -3.70
N VAL A 10 -5.24 2.04 -2.54
CA VAL A 10 -4.48 2.01 -1.28
C VAL A 10 -4.52 0.60 -0.70
N THR A 11 -3.38 -0.08 -0.68
CA THR A 11 -3.31 -1.43 -0.11
C THR A 11 -3.27 -1.38 1.42
N GLY A 12 -3.91 -2.36 2.09
CA GLY A 12 -4.01 -2.38 3.54
C GLY A 12 -4.80 -1.19 4.11
N SER A 13 -5.86 -0.77 3.45
CA SER A 13 -6.62 0.44 3.76
C SER A 13 -7.93 0.21 4.53
N THR A 14 -8.14 -0.99 5.07
CA THR A 14 -9.28 -1.25 5.98
C THR A 14 -9.03 -0.76 7.40
N SER A 15 -7.80 -0.35 7.74
CA SER A 15 -7.44 0.17 9.07
C SER A 15 -6.17 1.02 9.04
N GLY A 16 -5.82 1.63 10.17
CA GLY A 16 -4.53 2.27 10.43
C GLY A 16 -4.13 3.35 9.41
N ILE A 17 -2.85 3.38 9.06
CA ILE A 17 -2.26 4.38 8.15
C ILE A 17 -2.94 4.33 6.78
N GLY A 18 -3.18 3.12 6.23
CA GLY A 18 -3.81 2.97 4.92
C GLY A 18 -5.21 3.57 4.86
N LEU A 19 -6.01 3.37 5.92
CA LEU A 19 -7.33 3.97 6.03
C LEU A 19 -7.26 5.50 6.06
N ALA A 20 -6.38 6.06 6.88
CA ALA A 20 -6.22 7.51 6.98
C ALA A 20 -5.78 8.13 5.62
N ILE A 21 -4.91 7.43 4.88
CA ILE A 21 -4.51 7.84 3.53
C ILE A 21 -5.70 7.79 2.56
N ALA A 22 -6.49 6.71 2.58
CA ALA A 22 -7.67 6.58 1.73
C ALA A 22 -8.70 7.68 2.01
N GLN A 23 -8.96 8.00 3.28
CA GLN A 23 -9.82 9.09 3.72
C GLN A 23 -9.31 10.46 3.23
N ALA A 24 -8.01 10.70 3.36
CA ALA A 24 -7.39 11.96 2.91
C ALA A 24 -7.52 12.14 1.39
N PHE A 25 -7.34 11.09 0.59
CA PHE A 25 -7.54 11.15 -0.86
C PHE A 25 -9.02 11.32 -1.23
N ALA A 26 -9.93 10.63 -0.56
CA ALA A 26 -11.37 10.82 -0.77
C ALA A 26 -11.81 12.26 -0.49
N ALA A 27 -11.31 12.87 0.59
CA ALA A 27 -11.56 14.27 0.93
C ALA A 27 -11.03 15.26 -0.13
N GLN A 28 -10.03 14.86 -0.93
CA GLN A 28 -9.52 15.63 -2.08
C GLN A 28 -10.25 15.32 -3.41
N GLY A 29 -11.34 14.54 -3.36
CA GLY A 29 -12.16 14.20 -4.51
C GLY A 29 -11.65 13.05 -5.38
N CYS A 30 -10.74 12.20 -4.85
CA CYS A 30 -10.32 10.97 -5.51
C CYS A 30 -11.38 9.88 -5.36
N SER A 31 -11.59 9.09 -6.41
CA SER A 31 -12.21 7.76 -6.28
C SER A 31 -11.22 6.79 -5.66
N ILE A 32 -11.69 5.88 -4.81
CA ILE A 32 -10.83 5.02 -3.98
C ILE A 32 -11.12 3.55 -4.25
N MET A 33 -10.07 2.77 -4.47
CA MET A 33 -10.09 1.32 -4.31
C MET A 33 -9.48 0.98 -2.95
N LEU A 34 -10.30 0.47 -2.04
CA LEU A 34 -9.86 -0.08 -0.75
C LEU A 34 -9.38 -1.51 -0.93
N ASN A 35 -8.37 -1.89 -0.15
CA ASN A 35 -7.89 -3.28 -0.08
C ASN A 35 -7.48 -3.60 1.36
N GLY A 36 -7.66 -4.82 1.77
CA GLY A 36 -7.28 -5.34 3.09
C GLY A 36 -8.24 -6.42 3.54
N PHE A 37 -8.03 -6.93 4.73
CA PHE A 37 -8.89 -7.94 5.35
C PHE A 37 -9.66 -7.33 6.53
N GLY A 38 -10.71 -8.02 6.97
CA GLY A 38 -11.52 -7.65 8.11
C GLY A 38 -12.92 -8.23 8.04
N ASP A 39 -13.79 -7.81 8.95
CA ASP A 39 -15.20 -8.16 8.92
C ASP A 39 -15.91 -7.55 7.70
N ALA A 40 -16.62 -8.37 6.94
CA ALA A 40 -17.23 -7.96 5.68
C ALA A 40 -18.26 -6.83 5.85
N ALA A 41 -19.07 -6.87 6.92
CA ALA A 41 -20.07 -5.84 7.18
C ALA A 41 -19.41 -4.51 7.59
N ALA A 42 -18.35 -4.57 8.40
CA ALA A 42 -17.56 -3.38 8.76
C ALA A 42 -16.88 -2.74 7.56
N ILE A 43 -16.31 -3.54 6.65
CA ILE A 43 -15.68 -3.05 5.42
C ILE A 43 -16.72 -2.41 4.50
N GLU A 44 -17.87 -3.03 4.31
CA GLU A 44 -18.95 -2.47 3.47
C GLU A 44 -19.49 -1.17 4.06
N LYS A 45 -19.64 -1.11 5.38
CA LYS A 45 -20.02 0.13 6.07
C LYS A 45 -18.95 1.22 5.85
N LEU A 46 -17.68 0.91 6.02
CA LEU A 46 -16.56 1.83 5.77
C LEU A 46 -16.61 2.37 4.34
N ARG A 47 -16.77 1.48 3.35
CA ARG A 47 -16.84 1.82 1.92
C ARG A 47 -17.98 2.79 1.63
N THR A 48 -19.17 2.49 2.13
CA THR A 48 -20.38 3.30 1.91
C THR A 48 -20.32 4.64 2.62
N ASP A 49 -19.84 4.66 3.87
CA ASP A 49 -19.69 5.90 4.65
C ASP A 49 -18.69 6.85 3.97
N LEU A 50 -17.55 6.32 3.52
CA LEU A 50 -16.52 7.11 2.84
C LEU A 50 -17.03 7.69 1.52
N ALA A 51 -17.75 6.89 0.73
CA ALA A 51 -18.35 7.33 -0.53
C ALA A 51 -19.39 8.44 -0.29
N LYS A 52 -20.27 8.26 0.71
CA LYS A 52 -21.31 9.23 1.06
C LYS A 52 -20.72 10.53 1.61
N GLN A 53 -19.74 10.43 2.50
CA GLN A 53 -19.12 11.58 3.16
C GLN A 53 -18.44 12.52 2.18
N HIS A 54 -17.78 11.97 1.15
CA HIS A 54 -16.95 12.76 0.23
C HIS A 54 -17.54 12.89 -1.19
N GLY A 55 -18.66 12.22 -1.48
CA GLY A 55 -19.29 12.26 -2.81
C GLY A 55 -18.43 11.67 -3.92
N VAL A 56 -17.62 10.66 -3.60
CA VAL A 56 -16.72 9.98 -4.54
C VAL A 56 -17.08 8.51 -4.69
N LYS A 57 -16.61 7.86 -5.77
CA LYS A 57 -16.74 6.41 -5.89
C LYS A 57 -15.74 5.73 -4.96
N VAL A 58 -16.20 4.76 -4.19
CA VAL A 58 -15.34 3.92 -3.34
C VAL A 58 -15.70 2.47 -3.58
N GLU A 59 -14.72 1.69 -3.98
CA GLU A 59 -14.80 0.26 -4.20
C GLU A 59 -13.89 -0.48 -3.23
N TYR A 60 -14.13 -1.78 -3.08
CA TYR A 60 -13.32 -2.65 -2.24
C TYR A 60 -12.93 -3.92 -2.99
N ASN A 61 -11.72 -4.39 -2.75
CA ASN A 61 -11.23 -5.67 -3.24
C ASN A 61 -10.33 -6.34 -2.19
N GLY A 62 -10.71 -7.53 -1.75
CA GLY A 62 -10.04 -8.30 -0.70
C GLY A 62 -8.84 -9.12 -1.17
N ALA A 63 -8.14 -8.71 -2.25
CA ALA A 63 -6.96 -9.41 -2.75
C ALA A 63 -5.92 -9.66 -1.66
N ASP A 64 -5.39 -10.88 -1.63
CA ASP A 64 -4.30 -11.28 -0.76
C ASP A 64 -2.97 -10.75 -1.32
N MET A 65 -2.36 -9.83 -0.58
CA MET A 65 -1.11 -9.20 -0.98
C MET A 65 0.11 -10.15 -0.93
N SER A 66 -0.04 -11.39 -0.48
CA SER A 66 0.99 -12.42 -0.64
C SER A 66 0.99 -13.11 -2.01
N LYS A 67 -0.04 -12.85 -2.83
CA LYS A 67 -0.29 -13.56 -4.11
C LYS A 67 -0.20 -12.62 -5.30
N SER A 68 0.84 -12.77 -6.10
CA SER A 68 1.11 -11.91 -7.26
C SER A 68 -0.05 -11.84 -8.27
N ALA A 69 -0.73 -12.96 -8.52
CA ALA A 69 -1.88 -13.01 -9.44
C ALA A 69 -3.09 -12.20 -8.90
N GLU A 70 -3.33 -12.24 -7.57
CA GLU A 70 -4.41 -11.46 -6.97
C GLU A 70 -4.08 -9.96 -6.99
N ILE A 71 -2.81 -9.59 -6.81
CA ILE A 71 -2.34 -8.19 -6.91
C ILE A 71 -2.53 -7.66 -8.33
N ALA A 72 -2.13 -8.42 -9.35
CA ALA A 72 -2.33 -8.04 -10.75
C ALA A 72 -3.82 -7.85 -11.07
N LYS A 73 -4.68 -8.77 -10.58
CA LYS A 73 -6.13 -8.66 -10.72
C LYS A 73 -6.71 -7.45 -9.98
N LEU A 74 -6.21 -7.12 -8.79
CA LEU A 74 -6.61 -5.93 -8.02
C LEU A 74 -6.36 -4.65 -8.83
N VAL A 75 -5.17 -4.51 -9.43
CA VAL A 75 -4.82 -3.36 -10.28
C VAL A 75 -5.75 -3.30 -11.50
N ALA A 76 -5.94 -4.41 -12.22
CA ALA A 76 -6.83 -4.48 -13.38
C ALA A 76 -8.29 -4.17 -13.01
N THR A 77 -8.79 -4.70 -11.89
CA THR A 77 -10.14 -4.42 -11.38
C THR A 77 -10.29 -2.93 -11.06
N THR A 78 -9.30 -2.31 -10.41
CA THR A 78 -9.32 -0.88 -10.11
C THR A 78 -9.50 -0.05 -11.39
N GLN A 79 -8.72 -0.36 -12.43
CA GLN A 79 -8.81 0.33 -13.72
C GLN A 79 -10.17 0.11 -14.40
N ALA A 80 -10.69 -1.12 -14.36
CA ALA A 80 -11.97 -1.46 -14.99
C ALA A 80 -13.16 -0.81 -14.30
N THR A 81 -13.21 -0.81 -12.95
CA THR A 81 -14.37 -0.33 -12.19
C THR A 81 -14.37 1.18 -11.98
N LEU A 82 -13.20 1.78 -11.77
CA LEU A 82 -13.06 3.20 -11.51
C LEU A 82 -12.57 4.01 -12.72
N GLY A 83 -12.28 3.34 -13.85
CA GLY A 83 -11.90 3.97 -15.12
C GLY A 83 -10.41 4.28 -15.27
N SER A 84 -9.64 4.28 -14.19
CA SER A 84 -8.19 4.45 -14.24
C SER A 84 -7.51 3.98 -12.94
N LEU A 85 -6.17 4.02 -12.93
CA LEU A 85 -5.37 4.02 -11.71
C LEU A 85 -4.33 5.14 -11.86
N ASP A 86 -4.48 6.17 -11.06
CA ASP A 86 -3.63 7.35 -11.08
C ASP A 86 -2.63 7.36 -9.93
N ILE A 87 -3.09 6.95 -8.74
CA ILE A 87 -2.29 6.96 -7.51
C ILE A 87 -2.27 5.54 -6.95
N LEU A 88 -1.09 4.98 -6.81
CA LEU A 88 -0.87 3.69 -6.15
C LEU A 88 -0.17 3.91 -4.82
N VAL A 89 -0.82 3.52 -3.72
CA VAL A 89 -0.22 3.54 -2.38
C VAL A 89 0.03 2.11 -1.91
N ASN A 90 1.28 1.71 -1.89
CA ASN A 90 1.72 0.43 -1.34
C ASN A 90 1.93 0.58 0.17
N ASN A 91 0.89 0.27 0.95
CA ASN A 91 0.88 0.42 2.40
C ASN A 91 0.71 -0.92 3.13
N ALA A 92 0.13 -1.94 2.51
CA ALA A 92 -0.04 -3.24 3.15
C ALA A 92 1.27 -3.76 3.76
N GLY A 93 1.20 -4.29 4.97
CA GLY A 93 2.37 -4.81 5.64
C GLY A 93 2.01 -5.54 6.92
N ILE A 94 2.87 -6.51 7.27
CA ILE A 94 2.79 -7.29 8.49
C ILE A 94 4.14 -7.25 9.21
N GLN A 95 4.15 -7.62 10.49
CA GLN A 95 5.35 -7.68 11.29
C GLN A 95 5.33 -8.91 12.20
N PHE A 96 6.51 -9.44 12.47
CA PHE A 96 6.78 -10.42 13.50
C PHE A 96 8.10 -10.08 14.18
N VAL A 97 8.21 -10.35 15.47
CA VAL A 97 9.37 -9.98 16.30
C VAL A 97 9.95 -11.23 16.93
N ALA A 98 11.20 -11.55 16.62
CA ALA A 98 11.97 -12.64 17.24
C ALA A 98 13.47 -12.43 16.97
N PRO A 99 14.38 -13.00 17.80
CA PRO A 99 15.80 -13.10 17.49
C PRO A 99 16.03 -13.79 16.14
N VAL A 100 17.11 -13.45 15.43
CA VAL A 100 17.42 -13.99 14.09
C VAL A 100 17.50 -15.51 14.10
N GLU A 101 18.17 -16.08 15.10
CA GLU A 101 18.40 -17.53 15.24
C GLU A 101 17.13 -18.33 15.51
N SER A 102 16.09 -17.69 16.03
CA SER A 102 14.77 -18.30 16.31
C SER A 102 13.64 -17.73 15.47
N PHE A 103 13.97 -16.91 14.45
CA PHE A 103 12.96 -16.31 13.58
C PHE A 103 12.35 -17.39 12.66
N PRO A 104 11.02 -17.65 12.72
CA PRO A 104 10.41 -18.69 11.91
C PRO A 104 10.53 -18.40 10.40
N PRO A 105 11.03 -19.33 9.58
CA PRO A 105 11.18 -19.13 8.14
C PRO A 105 9.88 -18.74 7.45
N GLU A 106 8.74 -19.32 7.82
CA GLU A 106 7.44 -19.01 7.25
C GLU A 106 6.99 -17.57 7.56
N LYS A 107 7.43 -16.99 8.70
CA LYS A 107 7.18 -15.58 9.01
C LYS A 107 8.06 -14.65 8.20
N TRP A 108 9.31 -15.06 7.94
CA TRP A 108 10.20 -14.38 7.03
C TRP A 108 9.57 -14.32 5.62
N ASP A 109 9.19 -15.46 5.07
CA ASP A 109 8.63 -15.57 3.72
C ASP A 109 7.35 -14.72 3.58
N ALA A 110 6.45 -14.79 4.55
CA ALA A 110 5.23 -13.99 4.56
C ALA A 110 5.52 -12.47 4.60
N ILE A 111 6.47 -12.03 5.43
CA ILE A 111 6.85 -10.62 5.53
C ILE A 111 7.48 -10.13 4.22
N ILE A 112 8.39 -10.89 3.62
CA ILE A 112 8.99 -10.53 2.33
C ILE A 112 7.92 -10.50 1.23
N ALA A 113 7.04 -11.49 1.18
CA ALA A 113 5.96 -11.51 0.19
C ALA A 113 5.06 -10.28 0.28
N ILE A 114 4.55 -9.96 1.48
CA ILE A 114 3.57 -8.88 1.65
C ILE A 114 4.23 -7.50 1.69
N ASN A 115 5.35 -7.34 2.41
CA ASN A 115 5.93 -6.01 2.62
C ASN A 115 6.82 -5.55 1.46
N LEU A 116 7.42 -6.47 0.69
CA LEU A 116 8.35 -6.13 -0.40
C LEU A 116 7.86 -6.59 -1.76
N SER A 117 7.64 -7.91 -1.94
CA SER A 117 7.28 -8.46 -3.25
C SER A 117 5.94 -7.92 -3.75
N ALA A 118 4.97 -7.73 -2.87
CA ALA A 118 3.67 -7.12 -3.21
C ALA A 118 3.84 -5.71 -3.82
N THR A 119 4.75 -4.90 -3.27
CA THR A 119 5.04 -3.57 -3.80
C THR A 119 5.56 -3.66 -5.23
N PHE A 120 6.50 -4.59 -5.51
CA PHE A 120 6.99 -4.83 -6.86
C PHE A 120 5.84 -5.25 -7.80
N HIS A 121 5.03 -6.23 -7.42
CA HIS A 121 3.94 -6.73 -8.26
C HIS A 121 2.88 -5.66 -8.56
N ALA A 122 2.52 -4.83 -7.58
CA ALA A 122 1.58 -3.74 -7.78
C ALA A 122 2.14 -2.65 -8.70
N VAL A 123 3.40 -2.27 -8.52
CA VAL A 123 4.10 -1.31 -9.40
C VAL A 123 4.19 -1.89 -10.82
N HIS A 124 4.64 -3.13 -10.97
CA HIS A 124 4.73 -3.80 -12.26
C HIS A 124 3.42 -3.79 -13.04
N ALA A 125 2.30 -4.07 -12.36
CA ALA A 125 0.98 -4.09 -12.99
C ALA A 125 0.44 -2.68 -13.31
N ALA A 126 0.74 -1.67 -12.49
CA ALA A 126 0.20 -0.31 -12.64
C ALA A 126 1.00 0.56 -13.61
N LEU A 127 2.32 0.39 -13.64
CA LEU A 127 3.26 1.30 -14.32
C LEU A 127 3.02 1.46 -15.83
N PRO A 128 2.71 0.40 -16.61
CA PRO A 128 2.49 0.56 -18.05
C PRO A 128 1.39 1.57 -18.40
N ALA A 129 0.22 1.47 -17.73
CA ALA A 129 -0.89 2.39 -17.95
C ALA A 129 -0.58 3.81 -17.47
N MET A 130 0.16 3.97 -16.37
CA MET A 130 0.63 5.27 -15.89
C MET A 130 1.59 5.94 -16.87
N LYS A 131 2.56 5.20 -17.41
CA LYS A 131 3.50 5.70 -18.44
C LYS A 131 2.74 6.09 -19.71
N GLN A 132 1.80 5.28 -20.18
CA GLN A 132 0.98 5.61 -21.36
C GLN A 132 0.20 6.91 -21.19
N LYS A 133 -0.36 7.16 -20.00
CA LYS A 133 -1.08 8.43 -19.67
C LYS A 133 -0.13 9.60 -19.42
N LYS A 134 1.17 9.36 -19.33
CA LYS A 134 2.19 10.33 -18.90
C LYS A 134 1.84 11.00 -17.55
N TRP A 135 1.19 10.24 -16.67
CA TRP A 135 0.84 10.68 -15.34
C TRP A 135 0.62 9.48 -14.40
N GLY A 136 1.28 9.51 -13.26
CA GLY A 136 1.12 8.54 -12.19
C GLY A 136 1.84 8.98 -10.92
N ARG A 137 1.34 8.54 -9.76
CA ARG A 137 1.96 8.78 -8.45
C ARG A 137 2.02 7.45 -7.71
N ILE A 138 3.22 6.96 -7.49
CA ILE A 138 3.49 5.75 -6.71
C ILE A 138 4.05 6.20 -5.37
N ILE A 139 3.41 5.79 -4.28
CA ILE A 139 3.77 6.12 -2.92
C ILE A 139 3.97 4.82 -2.16
N ASN A 140 5.18 4.55 -1.72
CA ASN A 140 5.53 3.37 -0.97
C ASN A 140 5.64 3.72 0.52
N VAL A 141 4.81 3.09 1.36
CA VAL A 141 4.89 3.25 2.82
C VAL A 141 5.98 2.32 3.35
N ALA A 142 7.19 2.86 3.44
CA ALA A 142 8.33 2.20 4.04
C ALA A 142 8.25 2.25 5.58
N SER A 143 9.28 2.70 6.25
CA SER A 143 9.40 2.89 7.70
C SER A 143 10.72 3.59 7.98
N THR A 144 10.89 4.18 9.17
CA THR A 144 12.21 4.50 9.70
C THR A 144 13.13 3.27 9.70
N HIS A 145 12.56 2.06 9.84
CA HIS A 145 13.29 0.78 9.70
C HIS A 145 13.70 0.43 8.26
N GLY A 146 13.44 1.28 7.29
CA GLY A 146 14.05 1.26 5.97
C GLY A 146 15.35 2.06 5.91
N LEU A 147 15.62 2.89 6.93
CA LEU A 147 16.80 3.75 7.03
C LEU A 147 17.77 3.27 8.13
N VAL A 148 17.23 2.69 9.20
CA VAL A 148 17.98 2.20 10.35
C VAL A 148 17.46 0.83 10.79
N ALA A 149 18.26 0.09 11.56
CA ALA A 149 17.87 -1.21 12.09
C ALA A 149 17.16 -1.12 13.44
N SER A 150 16.49 -2.22 13.81
CA SER A 150 15.99 -2.49 15.15
C SER A 150 16.18 -3.99 15.45
N ALA A 151 16.53 -4.34 16.67
CA ALA A 151 16.66 -5.73 17.08
C ALA A 151 15.35 -6.50 16.88
N HIS A 152 15.47 -7.79 16.62
CA HIS A 152 14.37 -8.75 16.52
C HIS A 152 13.37 -8.54 15.36
N LYS A 153 13.70 -7.68 14.39
CA LYS A 153 12.82 -7.33 13.24
C LYS A 153 13.47 -7.64 11.90
N VAL A 154 14.24 -8.72 11.81
CA VAL A 154 15.11 -9.00 10.65
C VAL A 154 14.37 -8.96 9.32
N ALA A 155 13.23 -9.64 9.17
CA ALA A 155 12.47 -9.66 7.92
C ALA A 155 11.84 -8.30 7.59
N TYR A 156 11.31 -7.61 8.61
CA TYR A 156 10.69 -6.29 8.43
C TYR A 156 11.72 -5.23 8.00
N VAL A 157 12.85 -5.18 8.68
CA VAL A 157 13.96 -4.25 8.35
C VAL A 157 14.48 -4.52 6.94
N ALA A 158 14.72 -5.80 6.59
CA ALA A 158 15.16 -6.18 5.25
C ALA A 158 14.13 -5.74 4.17
N ALA A 159 12.84 -6.03 4.38
CA ALA A 159 11.78 -5.63 3.46
C ALA A 159 11.69 -4.10 3.29
N LYS A 160 11.75 -3.34 4.39
CA LYS A 160 11.63 -1.87 4.34
C LYS A 160 12.86 -1.19 3.72
N HIS A 161 14.06 -1.73 3.87
CA HIS A 161 15.23 -1.32 3.10
C HIS A 161 15.08 -1.65 1.60
N GLY A 162 14.56 -2.85 1.29
CA GLY A 162 14.27 -3.25 -0.10
C GLY A 162 13.28 -2.32 -0.80
N ILE A 163 12.23 -1.86 -0.11
CA ILE A 163 11.27 -0.87 -0.64
C ILE A 163 11.98 0.42 -1.04
N LEU A 164 12.93 0.92 -0.26
CA LEU A 164 13.66 2.14 -0.60
C LEU A 164 14.52 1.95 -1.85
N GLY A 165 15.14 0.78 -1.99
CA GLY A 165 15.89 0.41 -3.21
C GLY A 165 14.96 0.39 -4.44
N LEU A 166 13.84 -0.33 -4.35
CA LEU A 166 12.81 -0.38 -5.40
C LEU A 166 12.30 1.01 -5.77
N THR A 167 12.00 1.84 -4.78
CA THR A 167 11.51 3.22 -5.00
C THR A 167 12.50 4.05 -5.81
N LYS A 168 13.80 3.96 -5.51
CA LYS A 168 14.85 4.69 -6.22
C LYS A 168 14.96 4.24 -7.68
N VAL A 169 14.96 2.94 -7.93
CA VAL A 169 15.03 2.40 -9.31
C VAL A 169 13.82 2.85 -10.12
N VAL A 170 12.60 2.66 -9.61
CA VAL A 170 11.38 3.07 -10.32
C VAL A 170 11.36 4.59 -10.55
N GLY A 171 11.82 5.38 -9.58
CA GLY A 171 11.93 6.84 -9.72
C GLY A 171 12.87 7.26 -10.87
N VAL A 172 14.02 6.62 -10.99
CA VAL A 172 14.98 6.88 -12.08
C VAL A 172 14.41 6.44 -13.43
N GLU A 173 13.82 5.23 -13.52
CA GLU A 173 13.22 4.70 -14.76
C GLU A 173 12.00 5.49 -15.24
N CYS A 174 11.42 6.33 -14.38
CA CYS A 174 10.23 7.13 -14.70
C CYS A 174 10.52 8.63 -14.85
N ALA A 175 11.76 9.06 -14.78
CA ALA A 175 12.14 10.47 -14.69
C ALA A 175 11.56 11.36 -15.81
N ASP A 176 11.42 10.82 -17.02
CA ASP A 176 10.90 11.51 -18.22
C ASP A 176 9.45 11.13 -18.60
N THR A 177 8.80 10.29 -17.81
CA THR A 177 7.49 9.69 -18.17
C THR A 177 6.28 10.41 -17.58
N GLY A 178 6.49 11.42 -16.72
CA GLY A 178 5.42 12.08 -15.96
C GLY A 178 4.92 11.27 -14.76
N VAL A 179 5.52 10.09 -14.50
CA VAL A 179 5.26 9.26 -13.32
C VAL A 179 6.30 9.53 -12.26
N THR A 180 5.89 9.60 -10.99
CA THR A 180 6.82 9.69 -9.85
C THR A 180 6.65 8.52 -8.91
N CYS A 181 7.75 8.06 -8.32
CA CYS A 181 7.77 7.04 -7.28
C CYS A 181 8.55 7.57 -6.08
N ASN A 182 7.87 7.61 -4.93
CA ASN A 182 8.43 8.12 -3.67
C ASN A 182 8.11 7.18 -2.52
N ALA A 183 8.94 7.22 -1.48
CA ALA A 183 8.69 6.51 -0.22
C ALA A 183 8.48 7.51 0.92
N ILE A 184 7.57 7.15 1.81
CA ILE A 184 7.45 7.78 3.13
C ILE A 184 7.94 6.80 4.20
N CYS A 185 8.64 7.30 5.20
CA CYS A 185 9.27 6.49 6.24
C CYS A 185 8.69 6.87 7.62
N PRO A 186 7.45 6.44 7.95
CA PRO A 186 6.86 6.73 9.24
C PRO A 186 7.69 6.19 10.39
N GLY A 187 7.73 6.92 11.51
CA GLY A 187 8.16 6.43 12.80
C GLY A 187 7.04 5.65 13.48
N TRP A 188 6.92 5.80 14.81
CA TRP A 188 5.83 5.22 15.58
C TRP A 188 4.54 5.99 15.34
N VAL A 189 3.56 5.33 14.74
CA VAL A 189 2.20 5.85 14.55
C VAL A 189 1.26 4.94 15.32
N LEU A 190 0.51 5.49 16.28
CA LEU A 190 -0.44 4.73 17.07
C LEU A 190 -1.57 4.19 16.17
N THR A 191 -1.45 2.94 15.81
CA THR A 191 -2.40 2.19 14.99
C THR A 191 -2.78 0.91 15.76
N PRO A 192 -3.84 0.19 15.36
CA PRO A 192 -4.17 -1.11 15.97
C PRO A 192 -2.99 -2.10 15.97
N LEU A 193 -2.16 -2.08 14.93
CA LEU A 193 -0.94 -2.90 14.86
C LEU A 193 0.08 -2.51 15.93
N VAL A 194 0.32 -1.22 16.13
CA VAL A 194 1.27 -0.72 17.14
C VAL A 194 0.71 -0.87 18.53
N GLN A 195 -0.60 -0.63 18.72
CA GLN A 195 -1.26 -0.84 20.02
C GLN A 195 -1.06 -2.26 20.51
N LYS A 196 -1.29 -3.26 19.64
CA LYS A 196 -1.06 -4.66 19.97
C LYS A 196 0.39 -4.95 20.39
N GLN A 197 1.38 -4.32 19.75
CA GLN A 197 2.80 -4.49 20.09
C GLN A 197 3.19 -3.85 21.45
N ILE A 198 2.38 -2.91 21.94
CA ILE A 198 2.59 -2.30 23.27
C ILE A 198 1.99 -3.17 24.37
N GLU A 199 0.93 -3.91 24.05
CA GLU A 199 0.20 -4.77 24.98
C GLU A 199 0.83 -6.17 25.14
N ASP A 200 1.56 -6.66 24.10
CA ASP A 200 2.33 -7.91 24.11
C ASP A 200 3.71 -7.72 24.82
#